data_b9c2c4f451f705ed9ea8e9e54828f66c
#
_entry.id   b9c2c4f451f705ed9ea8e9e54828f66c
#
_cell.length_a   1.000
_cell.length_b   1.000
_cell.length_c   1.000
_cell.angle_alpha   90.00
_cell.angle_beta   90.00
_cell.angle_gamma   90.00
#
_symmetry.space_group_name_H-M   'P 1'
#
loop_
_entity.id
_entity.type
_entity.pdbx_description
1 polymer ?
#
loop_
_entity_poly.entity_id
_entity_poly.type
_entity_poly.pdbx_seq_one_letter_code
_entity_poly.pdbx_strand_id
1 'polypeptide(L)'
;MAKHYLGLALGGGGARGAAHIGAIQVLHKAGIRPDLIAGTSAGSTIGAMYAATLDPFWIEERFRSFMYDKSFKMFNSGSLMDGRNKETFLKKVTSKVKQHYMVALGLNKSFVVKREALEQVIDYLVPIDSFSDLKIPLKILATNIQTGDDCIHEHGNLKDAVIQSSSIPGFFEPTYKDNMIIVDGGVTSPIPVSLLKTLTKLVMAIDITNYTVEPMKNPNLIEIVRRADIITSMRLKEKISKEADILIRPEVLGLHWSDFKEFDKLIECGRVAAENTVQTILKSRPEKSHIYYNLFASIK
;
A
#
# COMPACT_ATOMS: atom_id res chain seq x y z
N MET A 1 22.96 -16.65 -6.01
CA MET A 1 22.13 -17.31 -4.98
C MET A 1 21.29 -16.25 -4.29
N ALA A 2 20.01 -16.51 -4.00
CA ALA A 2 19.15 -15.56 -3.29
C ALA A 2 19.74 -15.22 -1.91
N LYS A 3 19.85 -13.90 -1.59
CA LYS A 3 20.47 -13.40 -0.36
C LYS A 3 19.55 -13.58 0.86
N HIS A 4 18.23 -13.56 0.64
CA HIS A 4 17.21 -13.65 1.66
C HIS A 4 16.35 -14.91 1.50
N TYR A 5 15.76 -15.41 2.59
CA TYR A 5 14.90 -16.59 2.54
C TYR A 5 13.45 -16.19 2.22
N LEU A 6 12.82 -15.35 3.07
CA LEU A 6 11.43 -14.93 2.94
C LEU A 6 11.31 -13.45 2.57
N GLY A 7 10.71 -13.16 1.43
CA GLY A 7 10.29 -11.84 1.01
C GLY A 7 8.81 -11.61 1.28
N LEU A 8 8.45 -10.42 1.78
CA LEU A 8 7.07 -9.99 1.97
C LEU A 8 6.72 -8.86 1.01
N ALA A 9 5.83 -9.14 0.05
CA ALA A 9 5.30 -8.17 -0.90
C ALA A 9 4.00 -7.53 -0.36
N LEU A 10 3.99 -6.20 -0.19
CA LEU A 10 2.85 -5.43 0.29
C LEU A 10 2.28 -4.58 -0.84
N GLY A 11 1.07 -4.93 -1.29
CA GLY A 11 0.42 -4.25 -2.42
C GLY A 11 -0.14 -2.87 -2.09
N GLY A 12 -0.31 -2.04 -3.14
CA GLY A 12 -0.95 -0.74 -3.05
C GLY A 12 -2.48 -0.84 -2.94
N GLY A 13 -3.09 0.13 -2.23
CA GLY A 13 -4.56 0.13 -2.09
C GLY A 13 -5.16 1.23 -1.22
N GLY A 14 -4.43 2.28 -0.88
CA GLY A 14 -4.91 3.40 -0.05
C GLY A 14 -5.43 2.93 1.31
N ALA A 15 -6.64 3.31 1.71
CA ALA A 15 -7.26 2.93 2.99
C ALA A 15 -7.30 1.41 3.24
N ARG A 16 -7.39 0.61 2.16
CA ARG A 16 -7.36 -0.86 2.27
C ARG A 16 -6.02 -1.38 2.82
N GLY A 17 -4.98 -0.53 2.85
CA GLY A 17 -3.71 -0.79 3.53
C GLY A 17 -3.86 -1.22 4.99
N ALA A 18 -4.94 -0.84 5.67
CA ALA A 18 -5.25 -1.31 7.01
C ALA A 18 -5.29 -2.85 7.11
N ALA A 19 -5.67 -3.55 6.03
CA ALA A 19 -5.66 -5.02 6.02
C ALA A 19 -4.23 -5.59 6.09
N HIS A 20 -3.20 -4.87 5.61
CA HIS A 20 -1.81 -5.29 5.83
C HIS A 20 -1.47 -5.36 7.31
N ILE A 21 -1.93 -4.39 8.11
CA ILE A 21 -1.68 -4.35 9.55
C ILE A 21 -2.20 -5.64 10.20
N GLY A 22 -3.48 -5.97 9.97
CA GLY A 22 -4.10 -7.17 10.50
C GLY A 22 -3.39 -8.45 10.08
N ALA A 23 -3.02 -8.56 8.80
CA ALA A 23 -2.30 -9.71 8.30
C ALA A 23 -0.89 -9.84 8.93
N ILE A 24 -0.13 -8.75 9.04
CA ILE A 24 1.20 -8.75 9.66
C ILE A 24 1.11 -9.09 11.15
N GLN A 25 0.05 -8.68 11.87
CA GLN A 25 -0.16 -9.07 13.27
C GLN A 25 -0.27 -10.58 13.44
N VAL A 26 -1.00 -11.26 12.56
CA VAL A 26 -1.14 -12.72 12.59
C VAL A 26 0.20 -13.39 12.25
N LEU A 27 0.88 -12.94 11.20
CA LEU A 27 2.21 -13.45 10.84
C LEU A 27 3.19 -13.27 11.99
N HIS A 28 3.20 -12.09 12.64
CA HIS A 28 4.06 -11.78 13.78
C HIS A 28 3.79 -12.73 14.97
N LYS A 29 2.50 -12.94 15.33
CA LYS A 29 2.10 -13.89 16.39
C LYS A 29 2.48 -15.33 16.07
N ALA A 30 2.42 -15.71 14.78
CA ALA A 30 2.84 -17.02 14.31
C ALA A 30 4.37 -17.18 14.21
N GLY A 31 5.16 -16.17 14.57
CA GLY A 31 6.62 -16.18 14.48
C GLY A 31 7.16 -16.07 13.03
N ILE A 32 6.30 -15.79 12.05
CA ILE A 32 6.70 -15.65 10.65
C ILE A 32 7.21 -14.22 10.44
N ARG A 33 8.51 -14.09 10.16
CA ARG A 33 9.18 -12.81 9.96
C ARG A 33 9.85 -12.77 8.58
N PRO A 34 9.61 -11.73 7.77
CA PRO A 34 10.31 -11.57 6.51
C PRO A 34 11.75 -11.12 6.72
N ASP A 35 12.64 -11.57 5.82
CA ASP A 35 14.03 -11.12 5.75
C ASP A 35 14.20 -9.89 4.85
N LEU A 36 13.22 -9.66 3.97
CA LEU A 36 13.16 -8.53 3.04
C LEU A 36 11.70 -8.15 2.82
N ILE A 37 11.41 -6.87 2.86
CA ILE A 37 10.08 -6.35 2.53
C ILE A 37 10.17 -5.55 1.23
N ALA A 38 9.14 -5.66 0.38
CA ALA A 38 8.93 -4.73 -0.71
C ALA A 38 7.50 -4.18 -0.64
N GLY A 39 7.34 -2.88 -0.83
CA GLY A 39 6.05 -2.23 -0.69
C GLY A 39 5.77 -1.20 -1.79
N THR A 40 4.49 -1.09 -2.14
CA THR A 40 3.98 -0.10 -3.09
C THR A 40 2.86 0.70 -2.45
N SER A 41 2.89 2.05 -2.54
CA SER A 41 1.83 2.92 -2.03
C SER A 41 1.52 2.66 -0.54
N ALA A 42 0.28 2.34 -0.17
CA ALA A 42 -0.07 1.95 1.20
C ALA A 42 0.82 0.82 1.74
N GLY A 43 1.23 -0.13 0.88
CA GLY A 43 2.16 -1.19 1.26
C GLY A 43 3.56 -0.68 1.58
N SER A 44 4.02 0.42 0.95
CA SER A 44 5.30 1.06 1.28
C SER A 44 5.25 1.72 2.66
N THR A 45 4.14 2.39 2.98
CA THR A 45 3.93 3.03 4.29
C THR A 45 3.92 2.00 5.42
N ILE A 46 3.08 0.96 5.31
CA ILE A 46 3.00 -0.11 6.32
C ILE A 46 4.31 -0.89 6.39
N GLY A 47 4.96 -1.16 5.25
CA GLY A 47 6.27 -1.82 5.19
C GLY A 47 7.36 -1.02 5.89
N ALA A 48 7.42 0.31 5.69
CA ALA A 48 8.35 1.20 6.37
C ALA A 48 8.13 1.22 7.89
N MET A 49 6.87 1.34 8.33
CA MET A 49 6.54 1.32 9.76
C MET A 49 6.91 -0.02 10.40
N TYR A 50 6.61 -1.15 9.73
CA TYR A 50 6.93 -2.47 10.26
C TYR A 50 8.44 -2.74 10.25
N ALA A 51 9.14 -2.40 9.17
CA ALA A 51 10.59 -2.56 9.08
C ALA A 51 11.35 -1.72 10.12
N ALA A 52 10.80 -0.55 10.50
CA ALA A 52 11.37 0.33 11.52
C ALA A 52 11.14 -0.18 12.95
N THR A 53 9.94 -0.69 13.25
CA THR A 53 9.52 -0.97 14.63
C THR A 53 9.57 -2.45 14.99
N LEU A 54 9.27 -3.34 14.05
CA LEU A 54 8.94 -4.77 14.23
C LEU A 54 7.71 -4.99 15.11
N ASP A 55 6.87 -3.98 15.26
CA ASP A 55 5.68 -3.99 16.11
C ASP A 55 4.42 -3.62 15.31
N PRO A 56 3.66 -4.61 14.82
CA PRO A 56 2.45 -4.35 14.04
C PRO A 56 1.28 -3.86 14.91
N PHE A 57 1.34 -3.99 16.24
CA PHE A 57 0.32 -3.44 17.15
C PHE A 57 0.54 -1.95 17.35
N TRP A 58 1.79 -1.51 17.46
CA TRP A 58 2.14 -0.10 17.45
C TRP A 58 1.68 0.59 16.15
N ILE A 59 1.78 -0.10 14.99
CA ILE A 59 1.30 0.46 13.71
C ILE A 59 -0.21 0.72 13.77
N GLU A 60 -1.00 -0.23 14.27
CA GLU A 60 -2.45 -0.05 14.45
C GLU A 60 -2.77 1.13 15.35
N GLU A 61 -2.10 1.22 16.51
CA GLU A 61 -2.30 2.32 17.46
C GLU A 61 -1.89 3.68 16.87
N ARG A 62 -0.80 3.73 16.13
CA ARG A 62 -0.31 4.94 15.45
C ARG A 62 -1.32 5.45 14.42
N PHE A 63 -1.89 4.56 13.61
CA PHE A 63 -2.96 4.92 12.67
C PHE A 63 -4.24 5.35 13.38
N ARG A 64 -4.64 4.69 14.47
CA ARG A 64 -5.80 5.11 15.28
C ARG A 64 -5.57 6.51 15.83
N SER A 65 -4.43 6.76 16.44
CA SER A 65 -4.07 8.07 16.96
C SER A 65 -4.09 9.13 15.87
N PHE A 66 -3.55 8.84 14.69
CA PHE A 66 -3.61 9.73 13.53
C PHE A 66 -5.04 10.08 13.13
N MET A 67 -5.95 9.11 13.06
CA MET A 67 -7.34 9.35 12.67
C MET A 67 -8.15 10.13 13.70
N TYR A 68 -7.80 10.02 15.00
CA TYR A 68 -8.50 10.70 16.09
C TYR A 68 -7.83 12.01 16.52
N ASP A 69 -6.58 12.29 16.12
CA ASP A 69 -5.84 13.49 16.46
C ASP A 69 -6.48 14.75 15.83
N LYS A 70 -6.28 15.88 16.54
CA LYS A 70 -6.65 17.22 16.04
C LYS A 70 -5.91 17.56 14.74
N SER A 71 -4.71 17.06 14.53
CA SER A 71 -3.91 17.20 13.31
C SER A 71 -4.62 16.58 12.10
N PHE A 72 -5.21 15.39 12.25
CA PHE A 72 -6.06 14.78 11.24
C PHE A 72 -7.38 15.55 11.05
N LYS A 73 -7.94 16.12 12.12
CA LYS A 73 -9.10 17.03 12.03
C LYS A 73 -8.75 18.33 11.30
N MET A 74 -7.55 18.84 11.45
CA MET A 74 -7.05 20.04 10.75
C MET A 74 -6.74 19.74 9.27
N PHE A 75 -6.17 18.58 8.99
CA PHE A 75 -6.05 18.00 7.66
C PHE A 75 -7.45 17.78 7.02
N ASN A 76 -8.42 17.41 7.84
CA ASN A 76 -9.82 17.25 7.52
C ASN A 76 -10.58 18.59 7.40
N SER A 77 -10.13 19.68 8.03
CA SER A 77 -10.85 20.96 8.08
C SER A 77 -10.55 21.91 6.93
N GLY A 78 -9.71 21.48 5.96
CA GLY A 78 -9.53 22.22 4.71
C GLY A 78 -8.71 23.50 4.83
N SER A 79 -7.86 23.63 5.85
CA SER A 79 -6.95 24.77 6.01
C SER A 79 -5.84 24.82 4.96
N LEU A 80 -5.61 23.72 4.23
CA LEU A 80 -4.65 23.65 3.13
C LEU A 80 -5.28 23.85 1.74
N MET A 81 -6.59 24.00 1.68
CA MET A 81 -7.31 24.39 0.47
C MET A 81 -8.10 25.67 0.76
N ASP A 82 -7.83 26.69 -0.02
CA ASP A 82 -8.44 28.03 -0.02
C ASP A 82 -9.85 28.07 0.58
N GLY A 83 -9.99 28.88 1.65
CA GLY A 83 -11.13 28.90 2.54
C GLY A 83 -12.46 29.11 1.84
N ARG A 84 -13.42 28.34 2.17
CA ARG A 84 -14.85 28.68 2.34
C ARG A 84 -15.83 27.55 2.57
N ASN A 85 -15.45 26.28 2.87
CA ASN A 85 -16.46 25.30 3.27
C ASN A 85 -15.93 24.24 4.28
N LYS A 86 -16.64 24.14 5.43
CA LYS A 86 -16.38 23.24 6.57
C LYS A 86 -16.77 21.77 6.30
N GLU A 87 -16.42 21.20 5.16
CA GLU A 87 -16.60 19.75 4.95
C GLU A 87 -15.32 18.97 5.25
N THR A 88 -15.47 17.88 5.98
CA THR A 88 -14.38 17.01 6.46
C THR A 88 -13.52 16.49 5.30
N PHE A 89 -12.17 16.47 5.42
CA PHE A 89 -11.22 15.96 4.40
C PHE A 89 -11.65 14.60 3.81
N LEU A 90 -12.10 13.66 4.65
CA LEU A 90 -12.62 12.36 4.19
C LEU A 90 -13.90 12.50 3.34
N LYS A 91 -14.80 13.40 3.69
CA LYS A 91 -15.95 13.74 2.83
C LYS A 91 -15.51 14.44 1.55
N LYS A 92 -14.48 15.29 1.64
CA LYS A 92 -13.91 15.97 0.48
C LYS A 92 -13.10 15.01 -0.40
N VAL A 93 -12.35 14.05 0.18
CA VAL A 93 -11.66 13.02 -0.60
C VAL A 93 -12.66 12.10 -1.29
N THR A 94 -13.71 11.64 -0.63
CA THR A 94 -14.72 10.76 -1.23
C THR A 94 -15.65 11.47 -2.22
N SER A 95 -16.11 12.70 -1.93
CA SER A 95 -16.96 13.47 -2.84
C SER A 95 -16.15 14.18 -3.92
N LYS A 96 -14.95 14.69 -3.59
CA LYS A 96 -14.08 15.37 -4.53
C LYS A 96 -13.32 14.44 -5.48
N VAL A 97 -12.96 13.22 -5.07
CA VAL A 97 -12.44 12.23 -6.03
C VAL A 97 -13.42 12.02 -7.18
N LYS A 98 -14.72 12.04 -6.91
CA LYS A 98 -15.74 11.92 -7.95
C LYS A 98 -15.92 13.20 -8.79
N GLN A 99 -15.84 14.38 -8.18
CA GLN A 99 -16.17 15.66 -8.82
C GLN A 99 -14.94 16.43 -9.33
N HIS A 100 -13.79 16.35 -8.64
CA HIS A 100 -12.59 17.13 -8.97
C HIS A 100 -11.66 16.44 -9.99
N TYR A 101 -11.71 15.13 -10.12
CA TYR A 101 -11.06 14.46 -11.26
C TYR A 101 -11.65 14.98 -12.58
N MET A 102 -12.96 15.25 -12.60
CA MET A 102 -13.65 15.86 -13.74
C MET A 102 -13.22 17.31 -14.01
N VAL A 103 -13.03 18.10 -12.93
CA VAL A 103 -12.64 19.50 -13.02
C VAL A 103 -11.14 19.66 -13.28
N ALA A 104 -10.29 18.79 -12.70
CA ALA A 104 -8.85 18.82 -12.90
C ALA A 104 -8.44 18.48 -14.34
N LEU A 105 -9.12 17.53 -14.98
CA LEU A 105 -8.94 17.24 -16.40
C LEU A 105 -9.35 18.40 -17.30
N GLY A 106 -10.36 19.20 -16.89
CA GLY A 106 -10.80 20.40 -17.62
C GLY A 106 -9.95 21.66 -17.37
N LEU A 107 -9.11 21.67 -16.31
CA LEU A 107 -8.34 22.86 -15.89
C LEU A 107 -6.83 22.80 -16.21
N ASN A 108 -6.39 21.82 -16.98
CA ASN A 108 -4.97 21.64 -17.34
C ASN A 108 -4.04 21.48 -16.09
N LYS A 109 -4.58 20.94 -14.99
CA LYS A 109 -3.84 20.68 -13.75
C LYS A 109 -3.42 19.21 -13.67
N SER A 110 -2.16 18.98 -13.34
CA SER A 110 -1.60 17.63 -13.20
C SER A 110 -1.96 16.93 -11.88
N PHE A 111 -2.48 17.66 -10.87
CA PHE A 111 -2.84 17.11 -9.56
C PHE A 111 -3.92 17.94 -8.85
N VAL A 112 -4.53 17.36 -7.83
CA VAL A 112 -5.57 17.95 -6.98
C VAL A 112 -5.04 18.34 -5.59
N VAL A 113 -4.15 17.52 -5.03
CA VAL A 113 -3.60 17.66 -3.68
C VAL A 113 -2.09 17.84 -3.78
N LYS A 114 -1.59 18.89 -3.13
CA LYS A 114 -0.16 19.18 -3.09
C LYS A 114 0.61 18.14 -2.29
N ARG A 115 1.89 18.00 -2.61
CA ARG A 115 2.84 17.06 -1.98
C ARG A 115 2.92 17.27 -0.46
N GLU A 116 2.91 18.51 0.04
CA GLU A 116 3.04 18.83 1.46
C GLU A 116 1.95 18.15 2.32
N ALA A 117 0.77 17.91 1.75
CA ALA A 117 -0.28 17.20 2.45
C ALA A 117 0.06 15.73 2.72
N LEU A 118 0.72 15.08 1.75
CA LEU A 118 1.18 13.70 1.91
C LEU A 118 2.41 13.63 2.85
N GLU A 119 3.30 14.62 2.76
CA GLU A 119 4.46 14.76 3.65
C GLU A 119 4.03 14.78 5.12
N GLN A 120 3.05 15.61 5.49
CA GLN A 120 2.54 15.68 6.87
C GLN A 120 2.01 14.33 7.37
N VAL A 121 1.32 13.56 6.52
CA VAL A 121 0.83 12.23 6.87
C VAL A 121 1.98 11.26 7.09
N ILE A 122 2.95 11.24 6.17
CA ILE A 122 4.08 10.32 6.24
C ILE A 122 5.02 10.68 7.39
N ASP A 123 5.25 11.96 7.66
CA ASP A 123 6.03 12.44 8.80
C ASP A 123 5.43 11.99 10.14
N TYR A 124 4.10 11.97 10.22
CA TYR A 124 3.43 11.46 11.41
C TYR A 124 3.54 9.95 11.52
N LEU A 125 3.29 9.20 10.45
CA LEU A 125 3.18 7.74 10.47
C LEU A 125 4.54 7.04 10.56
N VAL A 126 5.52 7.46 9.76
CA VAL A 126 6.83 6.80 9.64
C VAL A 126 7.80 7.37 10.68
N PRO A 127 8.29 6.54 11.64
CA PRO A 127 9.00 7.03 12.82
C PRO A 127 10.48 7.38 12.58
N ILE A 128 11.03 7.07 11.41
CA ILE A 128 12.45 7.25 11.06
C ILE A 128 12.58 7.88 9.68
N ASP A 129 13.71 8.51 9.39
CA ASP A 129 13.93 9.27 8.16
C ASP A 129 14.79 8.53 7.13
N SER A 130 15.59 7.55 7.55
CA SER A 130 16.57 6.88 6.69
C SER A 130 16.33 5.38 6.56
N PHE A 131 16.58 4.83 5.36
CA PHE A 131 16.64 3.38 5.15
C PHE A 131 17.72 2.70 6.02
N SER A 132 18.79 3.40 6.40
CA SER A 132 19.85 2.84 7.26
C SER A 132 19.40 2.47 8.67
N ASP A 133 18.29 3.06 9.12
CA ASP A 133 17.77 2.88 10.48
C ASP A 133 16.71 1.75 10.55
N LEU A 134 16.43 1.11 9.41
CA LEU A 134 15.50 -0.02 9.33
C LEU A 134 16.08 -1.30 9.93
N LYS A 135 15.25 -2.04 10.67
CA LYS A 135 15.58 -3.34 11.27
C LYS A 135 15.44 -4.50 10.28
N ILE A 136 14.62 -4.33 9.25
CA ILE A 136 14.48 -5.25 8.11
C ILE A 136 14.75 -4.45 6.84
N PRO A 137 15.55 -4.95 5.89
CA PRO A 137 15.72 -4.32 4.59
C PRO A 137 14.38 -4.10 3.88
N LEU A 138 14.20 -2.92 3.30
CA LEU A 138 12.97 -2.54 2.60
C LEU A 138 13.29 -2.03 1.21
N LYS A 139 12.46 -2.39 0.24
CA LYS A 139 12.43 -1.81 -1.09
C LYS A 139 11.09 -1.14 -1.32
N ILE A 140 11.11 0.11 -1.75
CA ILE A 140 9.92 0.90 -2.04
C ILE A 140 9.86 1.16 -3.52
N LEU A 141 8.69 0.87 -4.13
CA LEU A 141 8.49 1.02 -5.56
C LEU A 141 7.68 2.27 -5.87
N ALA A 142 8.22 3.08 -6.77
CA ALA A 142 7.55 4.19 -7.44
C ALA A 142 7.68 3.99 -8.95
N THR A 143 7.04 4.82 -9.75
CA THR A 143 7.07 4.73 -11.22
C THR A 143 7.55 6.03 -11.83
N ASN A 144 8.51 5.98 -12.74
CA ASN A 144 8.79 7.09 -13.67
C ASN A 144 7.76 7.06 -14.81
N ILE A 145 6.77 7.96 -14.76
CA ILE A 145 5.68 7.94 -15.74
C ILE A 145 6.09 8.39 -17.15
N GLN A 146 7.28 8.99 -17.32
CA GLN A 146 7.78 9.36 -18.63
C GLN A 146 8.31 8.18 -19.44
N THR A 147 8.87 7.17 -18.73
CA THR A 147 9.48 6.00 -19.38
C THR A 147 8.68 4.71 -19.13
N GLY A 148 7.89 4.67 -18.07
CA GLY A 148 7.20 3.48 -17.61
C GLY A 148 8.07 2.56 -16.76
N ASP A 149 9.26 3.00 -16.35
CA ASP A 149 10.18 2.20 -15.56
C ASP A 149 9.86 2.25 -14.05
N ASP A 150 10.17 1.16 -13.36
CA ASP A 150 10.16 1.12 -11.90
C ASP A 150 11.28 1.98 -11.32
N CYS A 151 10.94 2.83 -10.34
CA CYS A 151 11.89 3.49 -9.47
C CYS A 151 11.96 2.72 -8.15
N ILE A 152 13.05 1.99 -7.92
CA ILE A 152 13.24 1.17 -6.72
C ILE A 152 14.11 1.95 -5.74
N HIS A 153 13.54 2.29 -4.57
CA HIS A 153 14.23 2.98 -3.49
C HIS A 153 14.62 1.97 -2.40
N GLU A 154 15.88 1.96 -2.03
CA GLU A 154 16.43 1.08 -0.97
C GLU A 154 17.49 1.78 -0.10
N HIS A 155 17.77 3.06 -0.39
CA HIS A 155 18.75 3.90 0.29
C HIS A 155 18.28 5.35 0.39
N GLY A 156 18.90 6.13 1.27
CA GLY A 156 18.65 7.55 1.42
C GLY A 156 17.43 7.86 2.28
N ASN A 157 16.67 8.88 1.92
CA ASN A 157 15.52 9.33 2.69
C ASN A 157 14.32 8.40 2.52
N LEU A 158 13.92 7.73 3.60
CA LEU A 158 12.83 6.76 3.63
C LEU A 158 11.46 7.42 3.39
N LYS A 159 11.21 8.56 4.06
CA LYS A 159 9.93 9.26 3.94
C LYS A 159 9.69 9.79 2.54
N ASP A 160 10.74 10.34 1.91
CA ASP A 160 10.66 10.79 0.51
C ASP A 160 10.31 9.63 -0.45
N ALA A 161 10.92 8.47 -0.25
CA ALA A 161 10.59 7.27 -1.03
C ALA A 161 9.13 6.81 -0.83
N VAL A 162 8.62 6.83 0.41
CA VAL A 162 7.21 6.50 0.72
C VAL A 162 6.27 7.50 0.07
N ILE A 163 6.58 8.81 0.10
CA ILE A 163 5.80 9.87 -0.53
C ILE A 163 5.75 9.65 -2.05
N GLN A 164 6.88 9.39 -2.70
CA GLN A 164 6.93 9.11 -4.13
C GLN A 164 6.08 7.88 -4.49
N SER A 165 6.23 6.80 -3.71
CA SER A 165 5.46 5.55 -3.89
C SER A 165 3.96 5.72 -3.68
N SER A 166 3.52 6.76 -2.96
CA SER A 166 2.12 7.04 -2.62
C SER A 166 1.51 8.20 -3.41
N SER A 167 2.26 8.78 -4.35
CA SER A 167 1.82 9.91 -5.18
C SER A 167 0.91 9.44 -6.32
N ILE A 168 -0.36 9.13 -5.99
CA ILE A 168 -1.37 8.61 -6.95
C ILE A 168 -1.54 9.59 -8.10
N PRO A 169 -1.36 9.14 -9.37
CA PRO A 169 -1.46 10.00 -10.56
C PRO A 169 -2.79 10.76 -10.63
N GLY A 170 -2.71 12.06 -10.94
CA GLY A 170 -3.86 12.95 -11.03
C GLY A 170 -4.50 13.33 -9.70
N PHE A 171 -4.13 12.68 -8.59
CA PHE A 171 -4.62 13.02 -7.25
C PHE A 171 -3.58 13.76 -6.42
N PHE A 172 -2.40 13.18 -6.20
CA PHE A 172 -1.29 13.86 -5.55
C PHE A 172 -0.31 14.45 -6.54
N GLU A 173 0.36 15.53 -6.13
CA GLU A 173 1.45 16.14 -6.89
C GLU A 173 2.59 15.13 -7.09
N PRO A 174 3.01 14.89 -8.35
CA PRO A 174 4.14 14.01 -8.63
C PRO A 174 5.46 14.63 -8.17
N THR A 175 6.48 13.80 -7.96
CA THR A 175 7.85 14.29 -7.69
C THR A 175 8.58 14.52 -9.01
N TYR A 176 9.06 15.74 -9.21
CA TYR A 176 9.91 16.10 -10.34
C TYR A 176 11.38 16.07 -9.90
N LYS A 177 12.17 15.16 -10.44
CA LYS A 177 13.58 14.97 -10.07
C LYS A 177 14.37 14.39 -11.24
N ASP A 178 15.54 14.94 -11.52
CA ASP A 178 16.49 14.41 -12.52
C ASP A 178 15.84 14.08 -13.89
N ASN A 179 15.02 14.98 -14.40
CA ASN A 179 14.20 14.81 -15.60
C ASN A 179 13.19 13.65 -15.53
N MET A 180 12.89 13.12 -14.35
CA MET A 180 11.84 12.13 -14.13
C MET A 180 10.58 12.79 -13.56
N ILE A 181 9.44 12.21 -13.88
CA ILE A 181 8.16 12.50 -13.23
C ILE A 181 7.76 11.23 -12.48
N ILE A 182 7.97 11.25 -11.17
CA ILE A 182 7.79 10.07 -10.31
C ILE A 182 6.41 10.11 -9.67
N VAL A 183 5.69 9.00 -9.80
CA VAL A 183 4.33 8.78 -9.28
C VAL A 183 4.25 7.46 -8.51
N ASP A 184 3.07 7.15 -7.98
CA ASP A 184 2.77 5.90 -7.26
C ASP A 184 3.23 4.66 -8.04
N GLY A 185 3.92 3.76 -7.36
CA GLY A 185 4.40 2.50 -7.92
C GLY A 185 3.30 1.54 -8.37
N GLY A 186 2.06 1.80 -7.99
CA GLY A 186 0.89 1.03 -8.43
C GLY A 186 0.63 1.07 -9.94
N VAL A 187 1.30 1.96 -10.66
CA VAL A 187 1.22 2.06 -12.13
C VAL A 187 1.94 0.87 -12.79
N THR A 188 3.15 0.53 -12.36
CA THR A 188 3.98 -0.52 -12.95
C THR A 188 4.07 -1.77 -12.08
N SER A 189 4.26 -1.60 -10.77
CA SER A 189 4.49 -2.67 -9.80
C SER A 189 3.52 -2.58 -8.62
N PRO A 190 2.21 -2.80 -8.85
CA PRO A 190 1.18 -2.62 -7.82
C PRO A 190 1.28 -3.59 -6.64
N ILE A 191 1.93 -4.74 -6.82
CA ILE A 191 2.31 -5.72 -5.79
C ILE A 191 3.71 -6.20 -6.16
N PRO A 192 4.76 -5.89 -5.38
CA PRO A 192 6.15 -6.05 -5.81
C PRO A 192 6.68 -7.50 -5.72
N VAL A 193 5.88 -8.47 -6.18
CA VAL A 193 6.23 -9.92 -6.16
C VAL A 193 7.41 -10.20 -7.08
N SER A 194 7.36 -9.70 -8.32
CA SER A 194 8.38 -10.00 -9.33
C SER A 194 9.77 -9.54 -8.90
N LEU A 195 9.86 -8.38 -8.22
CA LEU A 195 11.12 -7.90 -7.64
C LEU A 195 11.64 -8.87 -6.57
N LEU A 196 10.80 -9.29 -5.62
CA LEU A 196 11.22 -10.17 -4.54
C LEU A 196 11.62 -11.56 -5.03
N LYS A 197 11.00 -12.08 -6.10
CA LYS A 197 11.38 -13.36 -6.70
C LYS A 197 12.82 -13.42 -7.18
N THR A 198 13.42 -12.28 -7.52
CA THR A 198 14.84 -12.22 -7.91
C THR A 198 15.79 -12.19 -6.70
N LEU A 199 15.28 -11.88 -5.50
CA LEU A 199 16.07 -11.55 -4.31
C LEU A 199 15.89 -12.56 -3.17
N THR A 200 14.78 -13.29 -3.14
CA THR A 200 14.40 -14.19 -2.06
C THR A 200 14.10 -15.59 -2.58
N LYS A 201 14.16 -16.59 -1.70
CA LYS A 201 13.83 -17.98 -2.04
C LYS A 201 12.32 -18.22 -2.04
N LEU A 202 11.59 -17.50 -1.21
CA LEU A 202 10.16 -17.61 -1.02
C LEU A 202 9.55 -16.21 -1.00
N VAL A 203 8.44 -16.01 -1.71
CA VAL A 203 7.70 -14.75 -1.71
C VAL A 203 6.31 -14.97 -1.14
N MET A 204 6.03 -14.25 -0.05
CA MET A 204 4.67 -14.09 0.48
C MET A 204 4.13 -12.73 0.02
N ALA A 205 2.93 -12.71 -0.55
CA ALA A 205 2.28 -11.48 -0.96
C ALA A 205 0.99 -11.25 -0.17
N ILE A 206 0.74 -9.99 0.21
CA ILE A 206 -0.55 -9.55 0.73
C ILE A 206 -1.20 -8.65 -0.32
N ASP A 207 -2.27 -9.16 -0.93
CA ASP A 207 -3.01 -8.52 -2.01
C ASP A 207 -4.32 -7.95 -1.48
N ILE A 208 -4.37 -6.63 -1.30
CA ILE A 208 -5.53 -5.87 -0.80
C ILE A 208 -6.38 -5.27 -1.92
N THR A 209 -6.36 -5.89 -3.09
CA THR A 209 -7.12 -5.41 -4.25
C THR A 209 -8.61 -5.71 -4.09
N ASN A 210 -9.44 -4.70 -4.33
CA ASN A 210 -10.87 -4.93 -4.55
C ASN A 210 -11.07 -5.42 -5.99
N TYR A 211 -11.53 -6.67 -6.14
CA TYR A 211 -11.81 -7.28 -7.44
C TYR A 211 -13.29 -7.15 -7.87
N THR A 212 -14.12 -6.48 -7.08
CA THR A 212 -15.51 -6.23 -7.42
C THR A 212 -15.63 -5.05 -8.39
N VAL A 213 -16.39 -5.24 -9.46
CA VAL A 213 -16.67 -4.22 -10.46
C VAL A 213 -18.17 -3.95 -10.48
N GLU A 214 -18.58 -2.80 -9.93
CA GLU A 214 -19.96 -2.38 -9.91
C GLU A 214 -20.45 -1.97 -11.32
N PRO A 215 -21.72 -2.26 -11.67
CA PRO A 215 -22.31 -1.78 -12.93
C PRO A 215 -22.27 -0.26 -13.03
N MET A 216 -22.07 0.25 -14.25
CA MET A 216 -22.10 1.68 -14.52
C MET A 216 -23.49 2.08 -15.07
N LYS A 217 -24.06 3.18 -14.53
CA LYS A 217 -25.30 3.75 -15.03
C LYS A 217 -24.98 5.04 -15.80
N ASN A 218 -25.25 5.05 -17.11
CA ASN A 218 -25.06 6.21 -18.00
C ASN A 218 -23.67 6.89 -17.83
N PRO A 219 -22.54 6.15 -18.02
CA PRO A 219 -21.23 6.69 -17.78
C PRO A 219 -20.85 7.73 -18.84
N ASN A 220 -20.20 8.80 -18.40
CA ASN A 220 -19.54 9.75 -19.30
C ASN A 220 -18.16 9.23 -19.75
N LEU A 221 -17.53 9.93 -20.71
CA LEU A 221 -16.23 9.56 -21.28
C LEU A 221 -15.17 9.30 -20.20
N ILE A 222 -15.08 10.16 -19.20
CA ILE A 222 -14.06 10.09 -18.15
C ILE A 222 -14.29 8.87 -17.27
N GLU A 223 -15.55 8.59 -16.92
CA GLU A 223 -15.89 7.40 -16.14
C GLU A 223 -15.55 6.11 -16.89
N ILE A 224 -15.72 6.09 -18.21
CA ILE A 224 -15.33 4.95 -19.05
C ILE A 224 -13.82 4.77 -19.05
N VAL A 225 -13.04 5.83 -19.30
CA VAL A 225 -11.56 5.78 -19.31
C VAL A 225 -11.03 5.32 -17.95
N ARG A 226 -11.53 5.91 -16.85
CA ARG A 226 -11.15 5.51 -15.49
C ARG A 226 -11.52 4.06 -15.20
N ARG A 227 -12.67 3.59 -15.66
CA ARG A 227 -13.09 2.19 -15.49
C ARG A 227 -12.17 1.25 -16.25
N ALA A 228 -11.76 1.60 -17.45
CA ALA A 228 -10.80 0.83 -18.24
C ALA A 228 -9.45 0.71 -17.51
N ASP A 229 -8.93 1.82 -16.97
CA ASP A 229 -7.70 1.83 -16.16
C ASP A 229 -7.82 0.93 -14.91
N ILE A 230 -8.94 1.05 -14.15
CA ILE A 230 -9.20 0.19 -12.99
C ILE A 230 -9.19 -1.29 -13.38
N ILE A 231 -9.84 -1.67 -14.47
CA ILE A 231 -9.91 -3.06 -14.94
C ILE A 231 -8.50 -3.54 -15.34
N THR A 232 -7.74 -2.73 -16.06
CA THR A 232 -6.36 -3.05 -16.44
C THR A 232 -5.47 -3.27 -15.21
N SER A 233 -5.54 -2.35 -14.24
CA SER A 233 -4.82 -2.46 -12.96
C SER A 233 -5.25 -3.72 -12.17
N MET A 234 -6.55 -4.04 -12.12
CA MET A 234 -7.03 -5.27 -11.47
C MET A 234 -6.46 -6.53 -12.12
N ARG A 235 -6.46 -6.59 -13.46
CA ARG A 235 -5.91 -7.74 -14.20
C ARG A 235 -4.40 -7.89 -14.00
N LEU A 236 -3.67 -6.77 -13.99
CA LEU A 236 -2.25 -6.78 -13.68
C LEU A 236 -1.98 -7.32 -12.27
N LYS A 237 -2.70 -6.82 -11.27
CA LYS A 237 -2.59 -7.27 -9.86
C LYS A 237 -2.92 -8.75 -9.72
N GLU A 238 -3.99 -9.21 -10.36
CA GLU A 238 -4.38 -10.61 -10.35
C GLU A 238 -3.30 -11.52 -10.95
N LYS A 239 -2.66 -11.10 -12.04
CA LYS A 239 -1.56 -11.84 -12.66
C LYS A 239 -0.36 -11.90 -11.74
N ILE A 240 0.09 -10.74 -11.24
CA ILE A 240 1.29 -10.64 -10.41
C ILE A 240 1.10 -11.37 -9.07
N SER A 241 -0.05 -11.22 -8.41
CA SER A 241 -0.28 -11.85 -7.11
C SER A 241 -0.23 -13.38 -7.17
N LYS A 242 -0.64 -13.98 -8.30
CA LYS A 242 -0.55 -15.44 -8.53
C LYS A 242 0.87 -15.97 -8.66
N GLU A 243 1.84 -15.10 -8.90
CA GLU A 243 3.26 -15.48 -8.96
C GLU A 243 3.88 -15.66 -7.58
N ALA A 244 3.24 -15.19 -6.51
CA ALA A 244 3.71 -15.40 -5.15
C ALA A 244 3.60 -16.87 -4.74
N ASP A 245 4.56 -17.33 -3.94
CA ASP A 245 4.55 -18.70 -3.41
C ASP A 245 3.48 -18.87 -2.32
N ILE A 246 3.21 -17.79 -1.58
CA ILE A 246 2.15 -17.72 -0.58
C ILE A 246 1.36 -16.42 -0.81
N LEU A 247 0.05 -16.53 -1.00
CA LEU A 247 -0.83 -15.40 -1.22
C LEU A 247 -1.83 -15.27 -0.07
N ILE A 248 -1.77 -14.11 0.60
CA ILE A 248 -2.77 -13.66 1.56
C ILE A 248 -3.66 -12.64 0.84
N ARG A 249 -4.94 -12.92 0.70
CA ARG A 249 -5.89 -12.04 0.02
C ARG A 249 -7.07 -11.73 0.94
N PRO A 250 -7.01 -10.62 1.70
CA PRO A 250 -8.12 -10.16 2.49
C PRO A 250 -9.35 -9.83 1.64
N GLU A 251 -10.54 -10.22 2.10
CA GLU A 251 -11.80 -9.79 1.51
C GLU A 251 -12.07 -8.33 1.91
N VAL A 252 -11.76 -7.38 1.03
CA VAL A 252 -11.82 -5.94 1.33
C VAL A 252 -13.21 -5.33 1.15
N LEU A 253 -14.28 -6.15 1.16
CA LEU A 253 -15.70 -5.78 1.24
C LEU A 253 -16.16 -4.78 0.15
N GLY A 254 -15.55 -4.80 -1.02
CA GLY A 254 -15.87 -3.84 -2.08
C GLY A 254 -15.45 -2.39 -1.78
N LEU A 255 -14.75 -2.13 -0.67
CA LEU A 255 -14.42 -0.79 -0.22
C LEU A 255 -13.50 -0.04 -1.19
N HIS A 256 -13.76 1.25 -1.34
CA HIS A 256 -12.95 2.14 -2.15
C HIS A 256 -11.62 2.44 -1.45
N TRP A 257 -10.57 2.79 -2.21
CA TRP A 257 -9.26 3.12 -1.67
C TRP A 257 -9.25 4.34 -0.72
N SER A 258 -10.29 5.14 -0.68
CA SER A 258 -10.44 6.31 0.18
C SER A 258 -11.37 6.09 1.40
N ASP A 259 -11.82 4.86 1.66
CA ASP A 259 -12.77 4.54 2.74
C ASP A 259 -12.07 4.34 4.09
N PHE A 260 -11.36 5.36 4.56
CA PHE A 260 -10.62 5.34 5.83
C PHE A 260 -11.50 5.12 7.07
N LYS A 261 -12.81 5.33 6.97
CA LYS A 261 -13.74 5.09 8.08
C LYS A 261 -13.90 3.60 8.43
N GLU A 262 -13.62 2.73 7.48
CA GLU A 262 -13.76 1.28 7.63
C GLU A 262 -12.45 0.61 8.10
N PHE A 263 -11.57 1.40 8.73
CA PHE A 263 -10.24 0.97 9.17
C PHE A 263 -10.27 -0.31 10.01
N ASP A 264 -11.15 -0.37 11.02
CA ASP A 264 -11.27 -1.52 11.91
C ASP A 264 -11.70 -2.79 11.19
N LYS A 265 -12.66 -2.67 10.28
CA LYS A 265 -13.12 -3.80 9.47
C LYS A 265 -12.03 -4.31 8.55
N LEU A 266 -11.27 -3.38 7.94
CA LEU A 266 -10.17 -3.75 7.05
C LEU A 266 -9.04 -4.48 7.80
N ILE A 267 -8.69 -4.05 9.01
CA ILE A 267 -7.73 -4.78 9.86
C ILE A 267 -8.23 -6.21 10.11
N GLU A 268 -9.50 -6.35 10.46
CA GLU A 268 -10.08 -7.67 10.73
C GLU A 268 -10.09 -8.56 9.48
N CYS A 269 -10.42 -8.01 8.31
CA CYS A 269 -10.29 -8.72 7.03
C CYS A 269 -8.86 -9.25 6.81
N GLY A 270 -7.85 -8.45 7.15
CA GLY A 270 -6.45 -8.84 7.10
C GLY A 270 -6.11 -9.99 8.05
N ARG A 271 -6.60 -9.93 9.30
CA ARG A 271 -6.41 -10.99 10.31
C ARG A 271 -7.01 -12.31 9.83
N VAL A 272 -8.27 -12.31 9.45
CA VAL A 272 -8.99 -13.51 8.99
C VAL A 272 -8.29 -14.16 7.79
N ALA A 273 -7.88 -13.37 6.80
CA ALA A 273 -7.18 -13.90 5.63
C ALA A 273 -5.83 -14.53 5.98
N ALA A 274 -5.07 -13.90 6.87
CA ALA A 274 -3.77 -14.40 7.30
C ALA A 274 -3.91 -15.66 8.17
N GLU A 275 -4.88 -15.71 9.09
CA GLU A 275 -5.17 -16.89 9.91
C GLU A 275 -5.50 -18.11 9.06
N ASN A 276 -6.38 -17.95 8.06
CA ASN A 276 -6.73 -19.01 7.12
C ASN A 276 -5.49 -19.51 6.35
N THR A 277 -4.63 -18.58 5.92
CA THR A 277 -3.41 -18.91 5.18
C THR A 277 -2.42 -19.67 6.09
N VAL A 278 -2.17 -19.17 7.31
CA VAL A 278 -1.28 -19.82 8.28
C VAL A 278 -1.78 -21.22 8.64
N GLN A 279 -3.09 -21.38 8.91
CA GLN A 279 -3.69 -22.69 9.17
C GLN A 279 -3.54 -23.66 7.99
N THR A 280 -3.69 -23.16 6.76
CA THR A 280 -3.50 -23.99 5.56
C THR A 280 -2.05 -24.45 5.43
N ILE A 281 -1.08 -23.58 5.67
CA ILE A 281 0.34 -23.91 5.67
C ILE A 281 0.64 -24.93 6.76
N LEU A 282 0.10 -24.78 7.96
CA LEU A 282 0.30 -25.72 9.08
C LEU A 282 -0.31 -27.09 8.82
N LYS A 283 -1.49 -27.16 8.19
CA LYS A 283 -2.18 -28.42 7.86
C LYS A 283 -1.53 -29.17 6.69
N SER A 284 -0.93 -28.46 5.74
CA SER A 284 -0.23 -29.06 4.61
C SER A 284 1.12 -29.71 4.99
N ARG A 285 1.46 -29.74 6.29
CA ARG A 285 2.57 -30.55 6.82
C ARG A 285 2.19 -32.03 6.79
N PRO A 286 2.59 -32.77 5.73
CA PRO A 286 3.42 -33.91 5.92
C PRO A 286 4.60 -33.97 4.91
N GLU A 287 5.79 -34.19 5.42
CA GLU A 287 6.98 -34.83 4.82
C GLU A 287 7.54 -34.30 3.48
N LYS A 288 6.90 -33.41 2.71
CA LYS A 288 7.30 -33.11 1.33
C LYS A 288 7.75 -31.68 1.00
N SER A 289 7.78 -30.72 1.92
CA SER A 289 8.40 -29.45 1.58
C SER A 289 9.32 -28.93 2.67
N HIS A 290 10.61 -29.14 2.50
CA HIS A 290 11.68 -28.39 3.19
C HIS A 290 11.46 -26.85 3.17
N ILE A 291 10.61 -26.35 2.26
CA ILE A 291 10.24 -24.96 2.08
C ILE A 291 9.46 -24.43 3.29
N TYR A 292 8.42 -25.15 3.75
CA TYR A 292 7.60 -24.72 4.89
C TYR A 292 8.26 -25.04 6.24
N TYR A 293 9.10 -26.08 6.32
CA TYR A 293 9.82 -26.43 7.54
C TYR A 293 10.73 -25.29 8.01
N ASN A 294 11.44 -24.65 7.09
CA ASN A 294 12.35 -23.54 7.41
C ASN A 294 11.62 -22.23 7.76
N LEU A 295 10.37 -22.05 7.29
CA LEU A 295 9.54 -20.90 7.67
C LEU A 295 9.22 -20.91 9.19
N PHE A 296 9.13 -22.09 9.79
CA PHE A 296 8.81 -22.30 11.20
C PHE A 296 9.99 -22.83 12.03
N ALA A 297 11.11 -23.19 11.44
CA ALA A 297 12.29 -23.68 12.16
C ALA A 297 13.02 -22.57 12.92
N SER A 298 12.76 -21.31 12.61
CA SER A 298 13.27 -20.14 13.34
C SER A 298 12.48 -19.80 14.62
N ILE A 299 11.50 -20.65 14.99
CA ILE A 299 10.62 -20.46 16.16
C ILE A 299 11.14 -21.19 17.43
N LYS A 300 12.41 -21.65 17.45
CA LYS A 300 13.03 -22.21 18.66
C LYS A 300 14.00 -21.26 19.29
#